data_f885da0f56a99ac4d26cd922857751e8
#
_entry.id   f885da0f56a99ac4d26cd922857751e8
#
_cell.length_a   1.000
_cell.length_b   1.000
_cell.length_c   1.000
_cell.angle_alpha   90.00
_cell.angle_beta   90.00
_cell.angle_gamma   90.00
#
_symmetry.space_group_name_H-M   'P 1'
#
loop_
_entity.id
_entity.type
_entity.pdbx_description
1 polymer ?
#
loop_
_entity_poly.entity_id
_entity_poly.type
_entity_poly.pdbx_seq_one_letter_code
_entity_poly.pdbx_strand_id
1 'polypeptide(L)'
;DDNLKISGSLLTDERFLLTDKNDWAWNENRLTLKLDKKITNSSKFYSEIWFRNIGLPNITSSADLYNKGIVDPVNFELREAYVQVFGFLSKNLDVTVGRQRIVWGTADKLNPTDNLNPYDLEDILDFGRHRGSDAINLNYYFNNNFSLQGVYIPIFQPANMPIGIYANALTPEMELPQGMVLN
;
A
#
# COMPACT_ATOMS: atom_id res chain seq x y z
N ASP A 1 6.34 29.50 -8.14
CA ASP A 1 6.47 28.24 -8.91
C ASP A 1 5.23 27.40 -8.73
N ASP A 2 4.23 27.65 -9.59
CA ASP A 2 2.87 27.08 -9.50
C ASP A 2 2.77 25.61 -9.93
N ASN A 3 3.88 24.89 -10.00
CA ASN A 3 3.93 23.54 -10.54
C ASN A 3 4.00 22.42 -9.47
N LEU A 4 4.03 22.77 -8.18
CA LEU A 4 4.04 21.84 -7.07
C LEU A 4 2.72 21.92 -6.29
N LYS A 5 1.98 20.83 -6.28
CA LYS A 5 0.80 20.66 -5.45
C LYS A 5 1.13 19.71 -4.30
N ILE A 6 0.92 20.20 -3.07
CA ILE A 6 1.04 19.41 -1.85
C ILE A 6 -0.35 19.27 -1.27
N SER A 7 -0.73 18.05 -0.93
CA SER A 7 -1.98 17.73 -0.24
C SER A 7 -1.77 16.61 0.76
N GLY A 8 -2.71 16.42 1.66
CA GLY A 8 -2.62 15.36 2.65
C GLY A 8 -3.87 15.24 3.46
N SER A 9 -3.89 14.23 4.33
CA SER A 9 -4.97 13.96 5.28
C SER A 9 -4.42 13.36 6.55
N LEU A 10 -5.12 13.60 7.65
CA LEU A 10 -4.89 12.93 8.93
C LEU A 10 -6.07 11.99 9.17
N LEU A 11 -5.77 10.73 9.47
CA LEU A 11 -6.72 9.71 9.89
C LEU A 11 -6.39 9.32 11.33
N THR A 12 -7.42 9.21 12.16
CA THR A 12 -7.38 8.54 13.45
C THR A 12 -8.48 7.50 13.45
N ASP A 13 -8.14 6.24 13.66
CA ASP A 13 -9.05 5.10 13.65
C ASP A 13 -8.86 4.29 14.93
N GLU A 14 -9.87 4.33 15.78
CA GLU A 14 -9.89 3.70 17.08
C GLU A 14 -11.04 2.71 17.14
N ARG A 15 -10.74 1.42 17.36
CA ARG A 15 -11.75 0.37 17.38
C ARG A 15 -11.70 -0.42 18.67
N PHE A 16 -12.85 -0.62 19.25
CA PHE A 16 -13.07 -1.40 20.48
C PHE A 16 -13.85 -2.66 20.20
N LEU A 17 -13.44 -3.77 20.80
CA LEU A 17 -14.25 -4.97 20.89
C LEU A 17 -15.21 -4.86 22.08
N LEU A 18 -16.50 -4.92 21.78
CA LEU A 18 -17.54 -5.01 22.81
C LEU A 18 -17.69 -6.48 23.26
N THR A 19 -16.67 -6.99 23.94
CA THR A 19 -16.64 -8.32 24.55
C THR A 19 -16.63 -8.16 26.08
N ASP A 20 -16.73 -9.25 26.80
CA ASP A 20 -16.67 -9.25 28.28
C ASP A 20 -15.38 -8.62 28.83
N LYS A 21 -14.31 -8.50 28.00
CA LYS A 21 -13.02 -7.92 28.38
C LYS A 21 -12.82 -6.48 27.89
N ASN A 22 -13.70 -5.96 27.01
CA ASN A 22 -13.59 -4.61 26.44
C ASN A 22 -12.18 -4.26 25.96
N ASP A 23 -11.65 -5.05 25.04
CA ASP A 23 -10.29 -4.90 24.53
C ASP A 23 -10.24 -3.97 23.30
N TRP A 24 -9.14 -3.22 23.17
CA TRP A 24 -8.82 -2.49 21.96
C TRP A 24 -8.59 -3.47 20.79
N ALA A 25 -9.28 -3.20 19.67
CA ALA A 25 -9.13 -3.99 18.45
C ALA A 25 -8.17 -3.35 17.46
N TRP A 26 -8.14 -2.03 17.40
CA TRP A 26 -7.36 -1.27 16.46
C TRP A 26 -7.10 0.14 17.00
N ASN A 27 -5.91 0.67 16.74
CA ASN A 27 -5.55 2.05 16.98
C ASN A 27 -4.56 2.47 15.91
N GLU A 28 -4.99 3.27 14.96
CA GLU A 28 -4.16 3.79 13.89
C GLU A 28 -4.25 5.31 13.81
N ASN A 29 -3.10 5.96 13.86
CA ASN A 29 -2.96 7.37 13.51
C ASN A 29 -2.10 7.47 12.25
N ARG A 30 -2.64 8.05 11.17
CA ARG A 30 -1.98 8.10 9.87
C ARG A 30 -1.99 9.49 9.27
N LEU A 31 -0.81 10.03 9.01
CA LEU A 31 -0.63 11.21 8.18
C LEU A 31 -0.29 10.76 6.75
N THR A 32 -1.14 11.11 5.81
CA THR A 32 -0.89 10.93 4.38
C THR A 32 -0.38 12.24 3.79
N LEU A 33 0.74 12.19 3.08
CA LEU A 33 1.25 13.31 2.29
C LEU A 33 1.31 12.92 0.83
N LYS A 34 0.80 13.79 -0.05
CA LYS A 34 0.82 13.64 -1.50
C LYS A 34 1.52 14.82 -2.13
N LEU A 35 2.47 14.52 -3.00
CA LEU A 35 3.22 15.48 -3.79
C LEU A 35 2.91 15.23 -5.27
N ASP A 36 2.43 16.23 -5.97
CA ASP A 36 2.24 16.21 -7.42
C ASP A 36 3.00 17.39 -8.01
N LYS A 37 4.00 17.11 -8.82
CA LYS A 37 4.86 18.13 -9.43
C LYS A 37 4.95 17.96 -10.93
N LYS A 38 4.53 18.97 -11.66
CA LYS A 38 4.83 19.08 -13.09
C LYS A 38 6.30 19.47 -13.26
N ILE A 39 7.12 18.57 -13.81
CA ILE A 39 8.56 18.80 -14.02
C ILE A 39 8.76 19.60 -15.31
N THR A 40 8.09 19.16 -16.39
CA THR A 40 8.07 19.82 -17.69
C THR A 40 6.64 19.82 -18.26
N ASN A 41 6.45 20.36 -19.46
CA ASN A 41 5.14 20.29 -20.13
C ASN A 41 4.71 18.84 -20.47
N SER A 42 5.68 17.93 -20.57
CA SER A 42 5.46 16.52 -20.92
C SER A 42 5.88 15.54 -19.81
N SER A 43 6.18 16.02 -18.60
CA SER A 43 6.53 15.11 -17.52
C SER A 43 6.04 15.61 -16.16
N LYS A 44 5.65 14.66 -15.32
CA LYS A 44 5.26 14.92 -13.94
C LYS A 44 5.87 13.88 -12.98
N PHE A 45 6.04 14.31 -11.74
CA PHE A 45 6.37 13.45 -10.60
C PHE A 45 5.18 13.39 -9.66
N TYR A 46 4.91 12.21 -9.13
CA TYR A 46 3.95 11.99 -8.07
C TYR A 46 4.56 11.16 -6.97
N SER A 47 4.21 11.47 -5.71
CA SER A 47 4.55 10.65 -4.56
C SER A 47 3.43 10.69 -3.52
N GLU A 48 3.15 9.53 -2.93
CA GLU A 48 2.28 9.38 -1.77
C GLU A 48 3.03 8.64 -0.67
N ILE A 49 3.08 9.27 0.50
CA ILE A 49 3.81 8.80 1.67
C ILE A 49 2.84 8.72 2.85
N TRP A 50 2.93 7.64 3.60
CA TRP A 50 2.23 7.47 4.87
C TRP A 50 3.20 7.45 6.02
N PHE A 51 2.91 8.26 7.02
CA PHE A 51 3.48 8.16 8.35
C PHE A 51 2.40 7.61 9.26
N ARG A 52 2.64 6.42 9.81
CA ARG A 52 1.64 5.71 10.61
C ARG A 52 2.19 5.36 11.98
N ASN A 53 1.33 5.47 12.99
CA ASN A 53 1.49 4.79 14.26
C ASN A 53 0.33 3.77 14.39
N ILE A 54 0.66 2.50 14.62
CA ILE A 54 -0.31 1.44 14.92
C ILE A 54 -0.07 1.03 16.37
N GLY A 55 -0.75 1.70 17.29
CA GLY A 55 -0.38 1.84 18.67
C GLY A 55 -1.03 0.86 19.64
N LEU A 56 -1.05 -0.45 19.33
CA LEU A 56 -1.41 -1.45 20.34
C LEU A 56 -0.21 -2.36 20.60
N PRO A 57 0.67 -1.97 21.53
CA PRO A 57 1.78 -2.82 21.91
C PRO A 57 1.23 -4.08 22.57
N ASN A 58 1.36 -5.22 21.92
CA ASN A 58 1.07 -6.51 22.52
C ASN A 58 2.27 -6.96 23.36
N ILE A 59 2.42 -6.34 24.54
CA ILE A 59 3.50 -6.64 25.48
C ILE A 59 3.05 -7.84 26.33
N THR A 60 3.62 -8.99 26.05
CA THR A 60 3.35 -10.25 26.75
C THR A 60 4.49 -10.66 27.68
N SER A 61 5.67 -10.09 27.49
CA SER A 61 6.88 -10.42 28.25
C SER A 61 7.74 -9.18 28.49
N SER A 62 8.64 -9.25 29.47
CA SER A 62 9.63 -8.18 29.68
C SER A 62 10.61 -8.04 28.50
N ALA A 63 10.80 -9.06 27.68
CA ALA A 63 11.63 -9.01 26.49
C ALA A 63 10.99 -8.11 25.41
N ASP A 64 9.68 -8.03 25.32
CA ASP A 64 8.96 -7.20 24.37
C ASP A 64 9.23 -5.71 24.57
N LEU A 65 9.54 -5.28 25.82
CA LEU A 65 9.90 -3.91 26.14
C LEU A 65 11.20 -3.44 25.46
N TYR A 66 12.05 -4.37 25.07
CA TYR A 66 13.28 -4.05 24.31
C TYR A 66 13.06 -4.01 22.81
N ASN A 67 11.89 -4.44 22.32
CA ASN A 67 11.54 -4.38 20.91
C ASN A 67 10.91 -3.03 20.57
N LYS A 68 11.71 -2.14 20.00
CA LYS A 68 11.25 -0.80 19.62
C LYS A 68 10.03 -0.81 18.69
N GLY A 69 9.94 -1.77 17.79
CA GLY A 69 8.80 -1.91 16.87
C GLY A 69 7.50 -2.28 17.57
N ILE A 70 7.55 -2.86 18.79
CA ILE A 70 6.39 -3.14 19.63
C ILE A 70 6.03 -1.95 20.50
N VAL A 71 7.05 -1.31 21.12
CA VAL A 71 6.85 -0.23 22.09
C VAL A 71 6.50 1.09 21.40
N ASP A 72 7.08 1.35 20.23
CA ASP A 72 6.87 2.57 19.45
C ASP A 72 6.69 2.19 17.96
N PRO A 73 5.51 1.69 17.61
CA PRO A 73 5.22 1.16 16.26
C PRO A 73 4.95 2.29 15.24
N VAL A 74 5.94 3.15 15.05
CA VAL A 74 5.90 4.18 14.00
C VAL A 74 6.45 3.61 12.69
N ASN A 75 5.65 3.67 11.65
CA ASN A 75 5.96 3.19 10.33
C ASN A 75 5.97 4.31 9.30
N PHE A 76 6.97 4.27 8.42
CA PHE A 76 7.03 5.08 7.22
C PHE A 76 6.79 4.19 6.01
N GLU A 77 5.81 4.53 5.17
CA GLU A 77 5.48 3.78 3.98
C GLU A 77 5.47 4.66 2.74
N LEU A 78 6.28 4.29 1.76
CA LEU A 78 6.20 4.85 0.42
C LEU A 78 5.12 4.08 -0.36
N ARG A 79 3.93 4.68 -0.48
CA ARG A 79 2.78 4.07 -1.18
C ARG A 79 2.94 4.14 -2.68
N GLU A 80 3.28 5.34 -3.17
CA GLU A 80 3.57 5.60 -4.57
C GLU A 80 4.71 6.59 -4.71
N ALA A 81 5.57 6.40 -5.71
CA ALA A 81 6.60 7.36 -6.14
C ALA A 81 6.98 7.05 -7.59
N TYR A 82 6.52 7.85 -8.52
CA TYR A 82 6.79 7.62 -9.94
C TYR A 82 6.98 8.92 -10.73
N VAL A 83 7.65 8.76 -11.86
CA VAL A 83 7.73 9.78 -12.92
C VAL A 83 6.91 9.29 -14.10
N GLN A 84 6.07 10.16 -14.63
CA GLN A 84 5.33 9.94 -15.86
C GLN A 84 5.82 10.90 -16.94
N VAL A 85 6.09 10.35 -18.11
CA VAL A 85 6.50 11.10 -19.31
C VAL A 85 5.45 10.85 -20.40
N PHE A 86 4.86 11.94 -20.88
CA PHE A 86 3.89 11.93 -21.96
C PHE A 86 4.61 12.12 -23.30
N GLY A 87 4.25 11.32 -24.29
CA GLY A 87 4.84 11.39 -25.63
C GLY A 87 6.31 11.01 -25.66
N PHE A 88 6.72 9.97 -24.90
CA PHE A 88 8.08 9.45 -24.87
C PHE A 88 8.42 8.78 -26.21
N LEU A 89 9.49 9.21 -26.90
CA LEU A 89 9.92 8.79 -28.23
C LEU A 89 8.87 9.01 -29.35
N SER A 90 7.59 9.02 -29.05
CA SER A 90 6.50 9.24 -30.00
C SER A 90 5.35 9.92 -29.27
N LYS A 91 4.61 10.80 -29.95
CA LYS A 91 3.48 11.55 -29.37
C LYS A 91 2.38 10.63 -28.79
N ASN A 92 2.38 9.38 -29.21
CA ASN A 92 1.36 8.40 -28.86
C ASN A 92 1.81 7.44 -27.75
N LEU A 93 3.03 7.59 -27.20
CA LEU A 93 3.56 6.69 -26.17
C LEU A 93 3.77 7.43 -24.85
N ASP A 94 3.06 7.03 -23.82
CA ASP A 94 3.29 7.49 -22.45
C ASP A 94 4.03 6.41 -21.68
N VAL A 95 4.94 6.83 -20.81
CA VAL A 95 5.76 5.96 -19.95
C VAL A 95 5.66 6.40 -18.51
N THR A 96 5.38 5.48 -17.60
CA THR A 96 5.42 5.72 -16.16
C THR A 96 6.42 4.75 -15.52
N VAL A 97 7.35 5.27 -14.73
CA VAL A 97 8.40 4.49 -14.08
C VAL A 97 8.43 4.79 -12.59
N GLY A 98 8.50 3.75 -11.80
CA GLY A 98 8.56 3.81 -10.34
C GLY A 98 7.44 3.06 -9.66
N ARG A 99 7.28 3.30 -8.35
CA ARG A 99 6.22 2.69 -7.56
C ARG A 99 4.89 3.36 -7.88
N GLN A 100 3.98 2.60 -8.45
CA GLN A 100 2.70 3.10 -8.94
C GLN A 100 1.59 2.08 -8.70
N ARG A 101 0.39 2.56 -8.46
CA ARG A 101 -0.79 1.71 -8.46
C ARG A 101 -1.33 1.59 -9.89
N ILE A 102 -1.37 0.37 -10.41
CA ILE A 102 -1.83 0.06 -11.76
C ILE A 102 -3.19 -0.61 -11.63
N VAL A 103 -4.26 0.13 -11.86
CA VAL A 103 -5.63 -0.36 -11.71
C VAL A 103 -6.19 -0.75 -13.06
N TRP A 104 -6.53 -2.03 -13.21
CA TRP A 104 -7.27 -2.55 -14.34
C TRP A 104 -8.72 -2.83 -13.95
N GLY A 105 -9.65 -2.40 -14.81
CA GLY A 105 -11.08 -2.52 -14.54
C GLY A 105 -11.64 -1.39 -13.68
N THR A 106 -12.95 -1.42 -13.51
CA THR A 106 -13.75 -0.36 -12.86
C THR A 106 -14.47 -0.86 -11.61
N ALA A 107 -14.23 -2.11 -11.19
CA ALA A 107 -14.80 -2.62 -9.95
C ALA A 107 -14.16 -1.94 -8.74
N ASP A 108 -14.98 -1.65 -7.76
CA ASP A 108 -14.55 -0.99 -6.52
C ASP A 108 -13.57 -1.86 -5.69
N LYS A 109 -13.86 -2.09 -4.42
CA LYS A 109 -12.95 -2.71 -3.45
C LYS A 109 -12.55 -4.16 -3.77
N LEU A 110 -13.39 -4.92 -4.47
CA LEU A 110 -13.11 -6.30 -4.90
C LEU A 110 -12.98 -6.36 -6.42
N ASN A 111 -11.81 -6.01 -6.92
CA ASN A 111 -11.54 -6.02 -8.35
C ASN A 111 -10.70 -7.25 -8.73
N PRO A 112 -11.27 -8.27 -9.38
CA PRO A 112 -10.56 -9.50 -9.74
C PRO A 112 -9.47 -9.28 -10.80
N THR A 113 -9.45 -8.14 -11.46
CA THR A 113 -8.42 -7.77 -12.44
C THR A 113 -7.28 -6.96 -11.85
N ASP A 114 -7.36 -6.53 -10.58
CA ASP A 114 -6.29 -5.81 -9.88
C ASP A 114 -5.22 -6.76 -9.31
N ASN A 115 -4.59 -7.54 -10.21
CA ASN A 115 -3.60 -8.54 -9.83
C ASN A 115 -2.16 -8.03 -9.88
N LEU A 116 -1.95 -6.79 -10.33
CA LEU A 116 -0.61 -6.21 -10.48
C LEU A 116 -0.13 -5.51 -9.21
N ASN A 117 -1.02 -5.25 -8.29
CA ASN A 117 -0.71 -4.54 -7.05
C ASN A 117 -0.83 -5.50 -5.86
N PRO A 118 0.16 -5.54 -4.96
CA PRO A 118 0.07 -6.37 -3.76
C PRO A 118 -1.09 -5.94 -2.88
N TYR A 119 -1.87 -6.90 -2.39
CA TYR A 119 -2.91 -6.64 -1.40
C TYR A 119 -2.27 -6.15 -0.09
N ASP A 120 -2.95 -5.21 0.53
CA ASP A 120 -2.63 -4.73 1.86
C ASP A 120 -3.77 -5.16 2.80
N LEU A 121 -3.58 -6.32 3.42
CA LEU A 121 -4.57 -6.97 4.28
C LEU A 121 -4.29 -6.73 5.77
N GLU A 122 -3.41 -5.80 6.13
CA GLU A 122 -3.12 -5.50 7.54
C GLU A 122 -4.40 -5.21 8.32
N ASP A 123 -5.30 -4.44 7.72
CA ASP A 123 -6.63 -4.19 8.23
C ASP A 123 -7.67 -4.91 7.38
N ILE A 124 -8.22 -6.01 7.88
CA ILE A 124 -9.23 -6.81 7.15
C ILE A 124 -10.57 -6.09 6.99
N LEU A 125 -10.82 -5.01 7.73
CA LEU A 125 -12.03 -4.22 7.60
C LEU A 125 -11.91 -3.10 6.56
N ASP A 126 -10.67 -2.75 6.15
CA ASP A 126 -10.40 -1.81 5.06
C ASP A 126 -10.14 -2.57 3.73
N PHE A 127 -11.19 -3.21 3.22
CA PHE A 127 -11.11 -4.03 2.02
C PHE A 127 -10.66 -3.26 0.78
N GLY A 128 -9.91 -3.93 -0.09
CA GLY A 128 -9.49 -3.40 -1.38
C GLY A 128 -8.32 -2.43 -1.28
N ARG A 129 -7.66 -2.36 -0.14
CA ARG A 129 -6.41 -1.62 0.01
C ARG A 129 -5.28 -2.37 -0.70
N HIS A 130 -4.53 -1.65 -1.53
CA HIS A 130 -3.38 -2.19 -2.26
C HIS A 130 -2.18 -1.28 -2.07
N ARG A 131 -1.00 -1.85 -2.23
CA ARG A 131 0.26 -1.10 -2.34
C ARG A 131 0.61 -0.92 -3.81
N GLY A 132 1.37 0.12 -4.13
CA GLY A 132 1.92 0.27 -5.48
C GLY A 132 2.99 -0.78 -5.77
N SER A 133 3.09 -1.18 -7.04
CA SER A 133 4.17 -2.01 -7.55
C SER A 133 5.27 -1.17 -8.17
N ASP A 134 6.53 -1.57 -7.97
CA ASP A 134 7.68 -0.98 -8.67
C ASP A 134 7.65 -1.48 -10.13
N ALA A 135 7.29 -0.60 -11.06
CA ALA A 135 6.97 -1.01 -12.43
C ALA A 135 7.43 -0.01 -13.48
N ILE A 136 7.56 -0.52 -14.71
CA ILE A 136 7.56 0.26 -15.94
C ILE A 136 6.23 0.01 -16.63
N ASN A 137 5.44 1.07 -16.81
CA ASN A 137 4.13 1.03 -17.44
C ASN A 137 4.16 1.85 -18.73
N LEU A 138 3.81 1.22 -19.84
CA LEU A 138 3.80 1.78 -21.17
C LEU A 138 2.37 1.83 -21.68
N ASN A 139 1.93 2.99 -22.14
CA ASN A 139 0.62 3.18 -22.75
C ASN A 139 0.79 3.73 -24.16
N TYR A 140 0.41 2.95 -25.15
CA TYR A 140 0.45 3.35 -26.55
C TYR A 140 -0.95 3.60 -27.08
N TYR A 141 -1.19 4.78 -27.62
CA TYR A 141 -2.47 5.21 -28.17
C TYR A 141 -2.44 5.15 -29.69
N PHE A 142 -3.14 4.19 -30.29
CA PHE A 142 -3.27 4.08 -31.74
C PHE A 142 -4.18 5.18 -32.29
N ASN A 143 -5.27 5.46 -31.56
CA ASN A 143 -6.24 6.52 -31.83
C ASN A 143 -7.04 6.81 -30.55
N ASN A 144 -8.06 7.67 -30.64
CA ASN A 144 -8.88 8.07 -29.48
C ASN A 144 -9.70 6.92 -28.87
N ASN A 145 -9.90 5.82 -29.58
CA ASN A 145 -10.74 4.71 -29.15
C ASN A 145 -9.96 3.42 -28.84
N PHE A 146 -8.68 3.37 -29.23
CA PHE A 146 -7.88 2.16 -29.08
C PHE A 146 -6.49 2.47 -28.53
N SER A 147 -6.17 1.82 -27.41
CA SER A 147 -4.86 1.90 -26.77
C SER A 147 -4.39 0.51 -26.34
N LEU A 148 -3.10 0.38 -26.17
CA LEU A 148 -2.45 -0.82 -25.64
C LEU A 148 -1.62 -0.43 -24.43
N GLN A 149 -1.80 -1.16 -23.32
CA GLN A 149 -0.99 -1.00 -22.12
C GLN A 149 -0.10 -2.23 -21.94
N GLY A 150 1.18 -1.98 -21.68
CA GLY A 150 2.16 -3.00 -21.28
C GLY A 150 2.78 -2.65 -19.93
N VAL A 151 2.87 -3.62 -19.04
CA VAL A 151 3.42 -3.43 -17.69
C VAL A 151 4.52 -4.43 -17.44
N TYR A 152 5.67 -3.97 -16.97
CA TYR A 152 6.78 -4.80 -16.52
C TYR A 152 7.04 -4.55 -15.04
N ILE A 153 6.91 -5.59 -14.22
CA ILE A 153 7.18 -5.59 -12.77
C ILE A 153 8.39 -6.48 -12.54
N PRO A 154 9.58 -5.93 -12.28
CA PRO A 154 10.81 -6.72 -12.11
C PRO A 154 10.76 -7.62 -10.87
N ILE A 155 10.14 -7.15 -9.79
CA ILE A 155 10.02 -7.88 -8.53
C ILE A 155 8.60 -7.69 -8.00
N PHE A 156 7.82 -8.75 -8.00
CA PHE A 156 6.48 -8.74 -7.41
C PHE A 156 6.59 -8.91 -5.89
N GLN A 157 5.98 -8.01 -5.14
CA GLN A 157 5.95 -8.07 -3.69
C GLN A 157 4.71 -8.87 -3.22
N PRO A 158 4.83 -9.67 -2.15
CA PRO A 158 3.69 -10.37 -1.58
C PRO A 158 2.71 -9.41 -0.89
N ALA A 159 1.50 -9.90 -0.59
CA ALA A 159 0.53 -9.17 0.21
C ALA A 159 1.03 -8.95 1.64
N ASN A 160 0.64 -7.82 2.25
CA ASN A 160 0.74 -7.67 3.69
C ASN A 160 -0.35 -8.50 4.37
N MET A 161 0.03 -9.21 5.41
CA MET A 161 -0.90 -10.04 6.19
C MET A 161 -1.53 -9.23 7.33
N PRO A 162 -2.69 -9.66 7.84
CA PRO A 162 -3.34 -9.02 8.98
C PRO A 162 -2.46 -8.98 10.21
N ILE A 163 -2.63 -7.94 11.01
CA ILE A 163 -1.90 -7.74 12.25
C ILE A 163 -2.85 -7.69 13.45
N GLY A 164 -2.29 -7.79 14.65
CA GLY A 164 -3.04 -7.72 15.90
C GLY A 164 -4.06 -8.86 16.01
N ILE A 165 -5.26 -8.53 16.47
CA ILE A 165 -6.34 -9.51 16.67
C ILE A 165 -6.85 -10.12 15.36
N TYR A 166 -6.63 -9.46 14.23
CA TYR A 166 -7.05 -9.92 12.92
C TYR A 166 -6.10 -10.96 12.32
N ALA A 167 -4.90 -11.11 12.88
CA ALA A 167 -3.92 -12.09 12.39
C ALA A 167 -4.50 -13.52 12.38
N ASN A 168 -5.26 -13.88 13.41
CA ASN A 168 -5.86 -15.23 13.53
C ASN A 168 -7.09 -15.42 12.62
N ALA A 169 -7.66 -14.35 12.06
CA ALA A 169 -8.85 -14.47 11.24
C ALA A 169 -8.58 -15.10 9.87
N LEU A 170 -7.37 -14.93 9.33
CA LEU A 170 -6.96 -15.44 8.01
C LEU A 170 -5.88 -16.52 8.10
N THR A 171 -5.25 -16.69 9.25
CA THR A 171 -4.27 -17.75 9.50
C THR A 171 -4.89 -18.79 10.41
N PRO A 172 -5.53 -19.85 9.88
CA PRO A 172 -5.92 -20.98 10.73
C PRO A 172 -4.68 -21.49 11.44
N GLU A 173 -4.82 -21.90 12.70
CA GLU A 173 -3.74 -22.53 13.44
C GLU A 173 -3.19 -23.69 12.60
N MET A 174 -2.05 -23.48 11.95
CA MET A 174 -1.30 -24.56 11.35
C MET A 174 -0.64 -25.30 12.51
N GLU A 175 -1.23 -26.42 12.93
CA GLU A 175 -0.51 -27.38 13.76
C GLU A 175 0.73 -27.80 12.96
N LEU A 176 1.89 -27.27 13.34
CA LEU A 176 3.15 -27.75 12.77
C LEU A 176 3.28 -29.26 13.11
N PRO A 177 3.62 -30.09 12.12
CA PRO A 177 3.89 -31.50 12.39
C PRO A 177 4.91 -31.60 13.51
N GLN A 178 4.63 -32.48 14.50
CA GLN A 178 5.51 -32.69 15.63
C GLN A 178 6.94 -32.95 15.13
N GLY A 179 7.88 -32.10 15.50
CA GLY A 179 9.29 -32.20 15.13
C GLY A 179 9.81 -31.16 14.14
N MET A 180 8.98 -30.22 13.63
CA MET A 180 9.46 -29.12 12.78
C MET A 180 9.81 -27.94 13.67
N VAL A 181 11.11 -27.65 13.79
CA VAL A 181 11.61 -26.41 14.42
C VAL A 181 11.89 -25.41 13.29
N LEU A 182 11.21 -24.28 13.31
CA LEU A 182 11.56 -23.16 12.43
C LEU A 182 12.86 -22.53 12.97
N ASN A 183 13.93 -22.68 12.21
CA ASN A 183 15.21 -21.99 12.46
C ASN A 183 15.15 -20.54 11.94
#